data_d6e4ed64b7216adc64514514f8819080
#
_entry.id   d6e4ed64b7216adc64514514f8819080
#
_cell.length_a   1.000
_cell.length_b   1.000
_cell.length_c   1.000
_cell.angle_alpha   90.00
_cell.angle_beta   90.00
_cell.angle_gamma   90.00
#
_symmetry.space_group_name_H-M   'P 1'
#
loop_
_entity.id
_entity.type
_entity.pdbx_description
1 polymer ?
#
loop_
_entity_poly.entity_id
_entity_poly.type
_entity_poly.pdbx_seq_one_letter_code
_entity_poly.pdbx_strand_id
1 'polypeptide(L)'
;MARVISIATDLMLASRVDAMLTAAGHHVILARSVDDAPLDEADLVVADLDASDPTQLGALELPVLGYYSHVDVETRKLAEAAGIDLAVPRSRMSRELPALVEQLLA
;
A
#
# COMPACT_ATOMS: atom_id res chain seq x y z
N MET A 1 6.91 3.23 -15.27
CA MET A 1 7.11 4.09 -14.10
C MET A 1 5.79 4.60 -13.57
N ALA A 2 5.52 4.33 -12.30
CA ALA A 2 4.28 4.74 -11.67
C ALA A 2 4.57 5.71 -10.53
N ARG A 3 3.57 6.50 -10.18
CA ARG A 3 3.58 7.32 -8.98
C ARG A 3 2.82 6.58 -7.90
N VAL A 4 3.52 6.19 -6.84
CA VAL A 4 2.97 5.38 -5.76
C VAL A 4 2.92 6.19 -4.48
N ILE A 5 1.75 6.27 -3.86
CA ILE A 5 1.63 6.84 -2.53
C ILE A 5 1.86 5.74 -1.50
N SER A 6 2.80 5.98 -0.58
CA SER A 6 3.06 5.09 0.54
C SER A 6 2.44 5.68 1.80
N ILE A 7 1.42 5.04 2.34
CA ILE A 7 0.76 5.49 3.57
C ILE A 7 1.28 4.64 4.73
N ALA A 8 2.12 5.25 5.56
CA ALA A 8 2.73 4.58 6.71
C ALA A 8 3.13 5.59 7.77
N THR A 9 3.01 5.21 9.03
CA THR A 9 3.48 6.00 10.17
C THR A 9 4.81 5.47 10.71
N ASP A 10 5.13 4.21 10.44
CA ASP A 10 6.40 3.59 10.82
C ASP A 10 7.46 3.95 9.78
N LEU A 11 8.46 4.72 10.20
CA LEU A 11 9.51 5.22 9.31
C LEU A 11 10.39 4.11 8.72
N MET A 12 10.58 3.01 9.45
CA MET A 12 11.37 1.87 8.93
C MET A 12 10.64 1.19 7.78
N LEU A 13 9.34 0.99 7.93
CA LEU A 13 8.52 0.42 6.86
C LEU A 13 8.43 1.37 5.67
N ALA A 14 8.24 2.65 5.93
CA ALA A 14 8.19 3.66 4.87
C ALA A 14 9.50 3.69 4.07
N SER A 15 10.64 3.62 4.76
CA SER A 15 11.95 3.57 4.11
C SER A 15 12.11 2.33 3.25
N ARG A 16 11.66 1.19 3.73
CA ARG A 16 11.75 -0.07 2.99
C ARG A 16 10.91 -0.03 1.72
N VAL A 17 9.67 0.43 1.82
CA VAL A 17 8.78 0.58 0.67
C VAL A 17 9.39 1.52 -0.35
N ASP A 18 9.86 2.68 0.11
CA ASP A 18 10.50 3.68 -0.75
C ASP A 18 11.71 3.09 -1.48
N ALA A 19 12.60 2.43 -0.76
CA ALA A 19 13.81 1.85 -1.35
C ALA A 19 13.48 0.80 -2.41
N MET A 20 12.55 -0.10 -2.13
CA MET A 20 12.17 -1.17 -3.04
C MET A 20 11.52 -0.63 -4.32
N LEU A 21 10.59 0.31 -4.18
CA LEU A 21 9.87 0.85 -5.34
C LEU A 21 10.71 1.83 -6.14
N THR A 22 11.54 2.62 -5.48
CA THR A 22 12.47 3.51 -6.18
C THR A 22 13.47 2.70 -6.99
N ALA A 23 13.99 1.60 -6.44
CA ALA A 23 14.89 0.70 -7.17
C ALA A 23 14.22 0.07 -8.37
N ALA A 24 12.91 -0.11 -8.32
CA ALA A 24 12.11 -0.65 -9.43
C ALA A 24 11.69 0.42 -10.45
N GLY A 25 12.10 1.67 -10.26
CA GLY A 25 11.83 2.75 -11.21
C GLY A 25 10.57 3.57 -10.93
N HIS A 26 9.92 3.36 -9.80
CA HIS A 26 8.73 4.12 -9.43
C HIS A 26 9.07 5.38 -8.64
N HIS A 27 8.15 6.35 -8.68
CA HIS A 27 8.26 7.56 -7.86
C HIS A 27 7.36 7.37 -6.64
N VAL A 28 7.94 7.48 -5.43
CA VAL A 28 7.23 7.23 -4.18
C VAL A 28 6.97 8.53 -3.44
N ILE A 29 5.72 8.71 -3.01
CA ILE A 29 5.29 9.87 -2.22
C ILE A 29 4.81 9.34 -0.87
N LEU A 30 5.47 9.77 0.21
CA LEU A 30 5.09 9.35 1.54
C LEU A 30 3.95 10.21 2.09
N ALA A 31 2.94 9.57 2.66
CA ALA A 31 1.85 10.24 3.36
C ALA A 31 1.57 9.51 4.67
N ARG A 32 1.05 10.21 5.67
CA ARG A 32 0.68 9.62 6.95
C ARG A 32 -0.72 9.05 6.96
N SER A 33 -1.58 9.58 6.11
CA SER A 33 -2.98 9.18 6.03
C SER A 33 -3.52 9.46 4.64
N VAL A 34 -4.71 8.95 4.36
CA VAL A 34 -5.41 9.23 3.11
C VAL A 34 -5.65 10.74 2.95
N ASP A 35 -5.96 11.43 4.06
CA ASP A 35 -6.26 12.86 4.03
C ASP A 35 -5.08 13.71 3.60
N ASP A 36 -3.86 13.26 3.91
CA ASP A 36 -2.62 13.97 3.54
C ASP A 36 -2.13 13.61 2.14
N ALA A 37 -2.70 12.59 1.52
CA ALA A 37 -2.16 12.00 0.31
C ALA A 37 -2.59 12.78 -0.95
N PRO A 38 -1.66 13.08 -1.87
CA PRO A 38 -2.00 13.72 -3.14
C PRO A 38 -2.55 12.70 -4.15
N LEU A 39 -3.77 12.22 -3.89
CA LEU A 39 -4.38 11.12 -4.64
C LEU A 39 -4.52 11.39 -6.14
N ASP A 40 -4.75 12.65 -6.51
CA ASP A 40 -4.90 13.04 -7.93
C ASP A 40 -3.63 12.85 -8.74
N GLU A 41 -2.49 12.75 -8.05
CA GLU A 41 -1.19 12.63 -8.71
C GLU A 41 -0.65 11.20 -8.72
N ALA A 42 -1.43 10.24 -8.22
CA ALA A 42 -0.94 8.88 -8.02
C ALA A 42 -1.61 7.86 -8.93
N ASP A 43 -0.91 6.78 -9.18
CA ASP A 43 -1.41 5.63 -9.94
C ASP A 43 -1.80 4.47 -9.04
N LEU A 44 -1.26 4.42 -7.81
CA LEU A 44 -1.44 3.30 -6.90
C LEU A 44 -1.13 3.74 -5.46
N VAL A 45 -1.78 3.09 -4.50
CA VAL A 45 -1.53 3.31 -3.07
C VAL A 45 -1.02 2.03 -2.44
N VAL A 46 0.07 2.13 -1.66
CA VAL A 46 0.58 1.06 -0.80
C VAL A 46 0.39 1.53 0.64
N ALA A 47 -0.38 0.79 1.43
CA ALA A 47 -0.79 1.27 2.75
C ALA A 47 -0.58 0.24 3.86
N ASP A 48 -0.15 0.73 5.01
CA ASP A 48 -0.06 -0.05 6.24
C ASP A 48 -1.46 -0.18 6.85
N LEU A 49 -2.03 -1.38 6.79
CA LEU A 49 -3.38 -1.64 7.31
C LEU A 49 -3.44 -1.59 8.84
N ASP A 50 -2.31 -1.70 9.53
CA ASP A 50 -2.26 -1.57 10.99
C ASP A 50 -2.38 -0.11 11.44
N ALA A 51 -2.16 0.84 10.52
CA ALA A 51 -2.18 2.27 10.80
C ALA A 51 -3.21 3.05 9.97
N SER A 52 -4.01 2.38 9.16
CA SER A 52 -4.96 3.01 8.24
C SER A 52 -6.32 2.34 8.32
N ASP A 53 -7.37 3.11 8.03
CA ASP A 53 -8.74 2.58 7.99
C ASP A 53 -9.00 1.87 6.65
N PRO A 54 -9.26 0.55 6.66
CA PRO A 54 -9.52 -0.19 5.42
C PRO A 54 -10.73 0.36 4.65
N THR A 55 -11.75 0.85 5.34
CA THR A 55 -12.94 1.40 4.69
C THR A 55 -12.59 2.64 3.88
N GLN A 56 -11.77 3.51 4.44
CA GLN A 56 -11.33 4.72 3.76
C GLN A 56 -10.47 4.38 2.54
N LEU A 57 -9.56 3.42 2.70
CA LEU A 57 -8.70 2.97 1.59
C LEU A 57 -9.51 2.30 0.48
N GLY A 58 -10.45 1.46 0.85
CA GLY A 58 -11.29 0.74 -0.12
C GLY A 58 -12.22 1.63 -0.92
N ALA A 59 -12.48 2.83 -0.43
CA ALA A 59 -13.32 3.82 -1.13
C ALA A 59 -12.57 4.59 -2.20
N LEU A 60 -11.23 4.46 -2.27
CA LEU A 60 -10.43 5.16 -3.27
C LEU A 60 -10.66 4.58 -4.66
N GLU A 61 -10.54 5.44 -5.66
CA GLU A 61 -10.66 5.02 -7.07
C GLU A 61 -9.35 4.52 -7.65
N LEU A 62 -8.31 4.44 -6.83
CA LEU A 62 -7.00 3.93 -7.21
C LEU A 62 -6.84 2.48 -6.74
N PRO A 63 -6.00 1.67 -7.42
CA PRO A 63 -5.62 0.36 -6.89
C PRO A 63 -4.92 0.54 -5.55
N VAL A 64 -5.26 -0.31 -4.58
CA VAL A 64 -4.68 -0.26 -3.24
C VAL A 64 -4.09 -1.60 -2.87
N LEU A 65 -2.80 -1.59 -2.49
CA LEU A 65 -2.11 -2.71 -1.88
C LEU A 65 -1.99 -2.42 -0.39
N GLY A 66 -2.64 -3.23 0.43
CA GLY A 66 -2.53 -3.11 1.88
C GLY A 66 -1.63 -4.20 2.46
N TYR A 67 -0.83 -3.87 3.47
CA TYR A 67 -0.02 -4.87 4.18
C TYR A 67 -0.30 -4.80 5.68
N TYR A 68 -0.12 -5.93 6.37
CA TYR A 68 -0.41 -6.05 7.79
C TYR A 68 0.65 -6.92 8.49
N SER A 69 0.80 -6.75 9.83
CA SER A 69 1.93 -7.29 10.58
C SER A 69 1.83 -8.78 10.92
N HIS A 70 0.62 -9.35 10.88
CA HIS A 70 0.41 -10.75 11.23
C HIS A 70 -0.32 -11.50 10.13
N VAL A 71 -0.18 -12.83 10.10
CA VAL A 71 -1.04 -13.65 9.27
C VAL A 71 -2.40 -13.70 9.98
N ASP A 72 -3.19 -12.67 9.73
CA ASP A 72 -4.48 -12.46 10.36
C ASP A 72 -5.57 -12.52 9.29
N VAL A 73 -6.30 -13.63 9.30
CA VAL A 73 -7.37 -13.86 8.32
C VAL A 73 -8.46 -12.81 8.45
N GLU A 74 -8.74 -12.36 9.67
CA GLU A 74 -9.76 -11.34 9.89
C GLU A 74 -9.36 -9.99 9.26
N THR A 75 -8.14 -9.55 9.46
CA THR A 75 -7.64 -8.32 8.84
C THR A 75 -7.72 -8.40 7.33
N ARG A 76 -7.32 -9.52 6.75
CA ARG A 76 -7.39 -9.72 5.30
C ARG A 76 -8.84 -9.68 4.80
N LYS A 77 -9.75 -10.36 5.50
CA LYS A 77 -11.16 -10.39 5.12
C LYS A 77 -11.81 -9.01 5.20
N LEU A 78 -11.49 -8.25 6.26
CA LEU A 78 -12.01 -6.90 6.42
C LEU A 78 -11.51 -5.98 5.29
N ALA A 79 -10.24 -6.09 4.93
CA ALA A 79 -9.66 -5.32 3.86
C ALA A 79 -10.30 -5.64 2.50
N GLU A 80 -10.45 -6.93 2.20
CA GLU A 80 -11.08 -7.38 0.96
C GLU A 80 -12.54 -6.95 0.89
N ALA A 81 -13.26 -7.08 1.99
CA ALA A 81 -14.66 -6.66 2.07
C ALA A 81 -14.81 -5.14 1.91
N ALA A 82 -13.81 -4.37 2.32
CA ALA A 82 -13.80 -2.91 2.17
C ALA A 82 -13.46 -2.45 0.75
N GLY A 83 -13.00 -3.36 -0.12
CA GLY A 83 -12.69 -3.02 -1.51
C GLY A 83 -11.21 -2.80 -1.80
N ILE A 84 -10.33 -3.17 -0.87
CA ILE A 84 -8.87 -3.12 -1.11
C ILE A 84 -8.51 -4.21 -2.11
N ASP A 85 -7.76 -3.84 -3.14
CA ASP A 85 -7.48 -4.72 -4.27
C ASP A 85 -6.60 -5.92 -3.91
N LEU A 86 -5.64 -5.71 -3.00
CA LEU A 86 -4.74 -6.78 -2.57
C LEU A 86 -4.29 -6.51 -1.14
N ALA A 87 -4.46 -7.49 -0.25
CA ALA A 87 -4.03 -7.41 1.14
C ALA A 87 -3.06 -8.56 1.43
N VAL A 88 -1.85 -8.24 1.88
CA VAL A 88 -0.79 -9.22 2.10
C VAL A 88 -0.09 -9.00 3.44
N PRO A 89 0.48 -10.07 4.06
CA PRO A 89 1.29 -9.88 5.26
C PRO A 89 2.58 -9.12 4.94
N ARG A 90 3.12 -8.43 5.94
CA ARG A 90 4.39 -7.69 5.82
C ARG A 90 5.52 -8.52 5.25
N SER A 91 5.60 -9.78 5.65
CA SER A 91 6.65 -10.68 5.17
C SER A 91 6.61 -10.85 3.66
N ARG A 92 5.41 -11.00 3.11
CA ARG A 92 5.24 -11.10 1.66
C ARG A 92 5.53 -9.77 0.97
N MET A 93 5.03 -8.67 1.54
CA MET A 93 5.30 -7.33 1.03
C MET A 93 6.80 -7.07 0.97
N SER A 94 7.54 -7.41 2.02
CA SER A 94 8.98 -7.19 2.09
C SER A 94 9.77 -7.95 1.04
N ARG A 95 9.25 -9.07 0.54
CA ARG A 95 9.93 -9.89 -0.47
C ARG A 95 9.48 -9.62 -1.89
N GLU A 96 8.20 -9.26 -2.06
CA GLU A 96 7.57 -9.29 -3.37
C GLU A 96 6.95 -7.96 -3.80
N LEU A 97 7.18 -6.89 -3.06
CA LEU A 97 6.49 -5.61 -3.31
C LEU A 97 6.55 -5.15 -4.77
N PRO A 98 7.72 -5.13 -5.44
CA PRO A 98 7.75 -4.68 -6.83
C PRO A 98 6.86 -5.53 -7.75
N ALA A 99 6.86 -6.85 -7.58
CA ALA A 99 6.02 -7.75 -8.37
C ALA A 99 4.54 -7.54 -8.11
N LEU A 100 4.18 -7.31 -6.84
CA LEU A 100 2.77 -7.06 -6.45
C LEU A 100 2.27 -5.74 -7.03
N VAL A 101 3.10 -4.71 -7.04
CA VAL A 101 2.78 -3.43 -7.64
C VAL A 101 2.57 -3.57 -9.15
N GLU A 102 3.47 -4.29 -9.83
CA GLU A 102 3.32 -4.56 -11.27
C GLU A 102 2.01 -5.29 -11.58
N GLN A 103 1.65 -6.25 -10.74
CA GLN A 103 0.39 -6.99 -10.87
C GLN A 103 -0.81 -6.05 -10.83
N LEU A 104 -0.83 -5.08 -9.92
CA LEU A 104 -1.95 -4.15 -9.77
C LEU A 104 -1.98 -3.08 -10.86
N LEU A 105 -0.83 -2.73 -11.43
CA LEU A 105 -0.74 -1.75 -12.51
C LEU A 105 -1.00 -2.32 -13.89
N ALA A 106 -0.99 -3.63 -14.00
CA ALA A 106 -1.17 -4.32 -15.27
C ALA A 106 -2.59 -4.17 -15.83
#